data_ba2ac8c1e574ab27492bfe295194ca63
#
_entry.id   ba2ac8c1e574ab27492bfe295194ca63
#
_cell.length_a   1.000
_cell.length_b   1.000
_cell.length_c   1.000
_cell.angle_alpha   90.00
_cell.angle_beta   90.00
_cell.angle_gamma   90.00
#
_symmetry.space_group_name_H-M   'P 1'
#
loop_
_entity.id
_entity.type
_entity.pdbx_description
1 polymer ?
#
loop_
_entity_poly.entity_id
_entity_poly.type
_entity_poly.pdbx_seq_one_letter_code
_entity_poly.pdbx_strand_id
1 'polypeptide(L)'
;MPGADEEIKYSYDTLSTEWGLKVDINTPWQVALNGIAENEVNYMRQILKRGYDLDKRASIKLSTIHGAKGGESQNVVLFSDISKRIIDEMSYNRDDERRVFYVGMTRAKENLFVVPSTSQYEFEEVLR
;
A
#
# COMPACT_ATOMS: atom_id res chain seq x y z
N MET A 1 -8.65 14.81 10.45
CA MET A 1 -8.51 14.33 9.07
C MET A 1 -9.70 14.82 8.30
N PRO A 2 -9.57 15.52 7.17
CA PRO A 2 -10.71 15.78 6.29
C PRO A 2 -11.27 14.44 5.85
N GLY A 3 -12.60 14.38 5.73
CA GLY A 3 -13.34 13.16 5.42
C GLY A 3 -12.86 12.47 4.15
N ALA A 4 -13.25 11.21 4.02
CA ALA A 4 -13.01 10.41 2.84
C ALA A 4 -13.32 11.26 1.61
N ASP A 5 -12.33 11.43 0.73
CA ASP A 5 -12.53 12.09 -0.54
C ASP A 5 -13.72 11.42 -1.22
N GLU A 6 -14.79 12.18 -1.42
CA GLU A 6 -15.87 11.75 -2.31
C GLU A 6 -15.21 11.42 -3.65
N GLU A 7 -15.38 10.20 -4.13
CA GLU A 7 -14.87 9.79 -5.44
C GLU A 7 -15.56 10.68 -6.49
N ILE A 8 -14.84 11.68 -6.97
CA ILE A 8 -15.32 12.54 -8.03
C ILE A 8 -15.29 11.73 -9.33
N LYS A 9 -16.46 11.34 -9.82
CA LYS A 9 -16.59 10.65 -11.12
C LYS A 9 -16.83 11.70 -12.19
N TYR A 10 -15.94 11.76 -13.15
CA TYR A 10 -16.07 12.64 -14.31
C TYR A 10 -16.75 11.92 -15.46
N SER A 11 -17.66 12.61 -16.17
CA SER A 11 -18.22 12.08 -17.42
C SER A 11 -17.18 12.13 -18.53
N TYR A 12 -17.36 11.30 -19.56
CA TYR A 12 -16.52 11.35 -20.76
C TYR A 12 -16.53 12.76 -21.40
N ASP A 13 -17.70 13.40 -21.45
CA ASP A 13 -17.84 14.74 -22.01
C ASP A 13 -16.99 15.76 -21.24
N THR A 14 -17.03 15.71 -19.91
CA THR A 14 -16.19 16.57 -19.06
C THR A 14 -14.71 16.31 -19.33
N LEU A 15 -14.30 15.07 -19.39
CA LEU A 15 -12.89 14.71 -19.65
C LEU A 15 -12.44 15.15 -21.05
N SER A 16 -13.33 15.07 -22.05
CA SER A 16 -13.02 15.47 -23.43
C SER A 16 -12.98 16.99 -23.60
N THR A 17 -13.95 17.71 -23.05
CA THR A 17 -14.11 19.16 -23.28
C THR A 17 -13.22 20.00 -22.37
N GLU A 18 -13.13 19.63 -21.09
CA GLU A 18 -12.42 20.44 -20.09
C GLU A 18 -10.96 19.97 -19.88
N TRP A 19 -10.72 18.67 -20.01
CA TRP A 19 -9.42 18.06 -19.70
C TRP A 19 -8.66 17.58 -20.94
N GLY A 20 -9.26 17.76 -22.12
CA GLY A 20 -8.59 17.51 -23.41
C GLY A 20 -8.36 16.03 -23.74
N LEU A 21 -9.20 15.13 -23.21
CA LEU A 21 -9.17 13.71 -23.58
C LEU A 21 -9.51 13.55 -25.06
N LYS A 22 -8.58 13.04 -25.86
CA LYS A 22 -8.68 12.91 -27.34
C LYS A 22 -8.95 11.50 -27.81
N VAL A 23 -9.40 10.60 -26.96
CA VAL A 23 -9.71 9.21 -27.35
C VAL A 23 -11.22 9.01 -27.44
N ASP A 24 -11.66 8.12 -28.34
CA ASP A 24 -13.06 7.75 -28.47
C ASP A 24 -13.53 6.99 -27.22
N ILE A 25 -14.82 7.19 -26.86
CA ILE A 25 -15.42 6.55 -25.68
C ILE A 25 -15.35 5.02 -25.73
N ASN A 26 -15.35 4.43 -26.94
CA ASN A 26 -15.24 3.00 -27.14
C ASN A 26 -13.80 2.49 -27.15
N THR A 27 -12.82 3.37 -27.03
CA THR A 27 -11.41 2.97 -26.98
C THR A 27 -11.13 2.15 -25.72
N PRO A 28 -10.59 0.94 -25.83
CA PRO A 28 -10.21 0.16 -24.65
C PRO A 28 -9.29 0.98 -23.74
N TRP A 29 -9.56 0.96 -22.44
CA TRP A 29 -8.81 1.79 -21.48
C TRP A 29 -7.27 1.57 -21.55
N GLN A 30 -6.83 0.33 -21.91
CA GLN A 30 -5.41 0.00 -22.06
C GLN A 30 -4.73 0.77 -23.20
N VAL A 31 -5.53 1.18 -24.21
CA VAL A 31 -5.06 1.99 -25.33
C VAL A 31 -5.21 3.48 -25.02
N ALA A 32 -6.30 3.83 -24.35
CA ALA A 32 -6.59 5.21 -23.93
C ALA A 32 -5.54 5.72 -22.93
N LEU A 33 -5.11 4.87 -22.00
CA LEU A 33 -4.14 5.20 -20.94
C LEU A 33 -2.71 4.73 -21.31
N ASN A 34 -2.19 5.20 -22.43
CA ASN A 34 -0.89 4.79 -22.96
C ASN A 34 0.33 5.26 -22.13
N GLY A 35 0.13 6.11 -21.13
CA GLY A 35 1.17 6.54 -20.18
C GLY A 35 1.40 5.58 -19.01
N ILE A 36 0.57 4.53 -18.86
CA ILE A 36 0.73 3.53 -17.80
C ILE A 36 1.78 2.49 -18.25
N ALA A 37 2.70 2.13 -17.36
CA ALA A 37 3.70 1.12 -17.64
C ALA A 37 3.05 -0.25 -17.93
N GLU A 38 3.64 -1.03 -18.82
CA GLU A 38 3.06 -2.30 -19.30
C GLU A 38 2.83 -3.33 -18.17
N ASN A 39 3.72 -3.37 -17.19
CA ASN A 39 3.58 -4.23 -16.01
C ASN A 39 2.35 -3.85 -15.19
N GLU A 40 2.04 -2.57 -15.04
CA GLU A 40 0.85 -2.08 -14.34
C GLU A 40 -0.43 -2.40 -15.12
N VAL A 41 -0.42 -2.20 -16.44
CA VAL A 41 -1.53 -2.60 -17.32
C VAL A 41 -1.80 -4.10 -17.19
N ASN A 42 -0.75 -4.93 -17.20
CA ASN A 42 -0.89 -6.37 -17.06
C ASN A 42 -1.43 -6.75 -15.67
N TYR A 43 -1.01 -6.07 -14.62
CA TYR A 43 -1.54 -6.26 -13.26
C TYR A 43 -3.03 -5.93 -13.21
N MET A 44 -3.47 -4.80 -13.75
CA MET A 44 -4.88 -4.40 -13.81
C MET A 44 -5.73 -5.40 -14.61
N ARG A 45 -5.20 -5.90 -15.75
CA ARG A 45 -5.87 -6.96 -16.54
C ARG A 45 -6.08 -8.23 -15.72
N GLN A 46 -5.10 -8.64 -14.90
CA GLN A 46 -5.24 -9.82 -14.05
C GLN A 46 -6.29 -9.62 -12.96
N ILE A 47 -6.39 -8.43 -12.38
CA ILE A 47 -7.44 -8.07 -11.41
C ILE A 47 -8.82 -8.24 -12.06
N LEU A 48 -9.03 -7.60 -13.21
CA LEU A 48 -10.30 -7.66 -13.95
C LEU A 48 -10.64 -9.09 -14.38
N LYS A 49 -9.65 -9.86 -14.85
CA LYS A 49 -9.84 -11.27 -15.26
C LYS A 49 -10.28 -12.16 -14.10
N ARG A 50 -9.92 -11.81 -12.87
CA ARG A 50 -10.35 -12.51 -11.64
C ARG A 50 -11.71 -12.05 -11.13
N GLY A 51 -12.39 -11.13 -11.84
CA GLY A 51 -13.70 -10.62 -11.48
C GLY A 51 -13.68 -9.55 -10.38
N TYR A 52 -12.53 -8.95 -10.12
CA TYR A 52 -12.42 -7.80 -9.21
C TYR A 52 -12.56 -6.48 -9.97
N ASP A 53 -13.14 -5.49 -9.33
CA ASP A 53 -13.23 -4.13 -9.85
C ASP A 53 -11.95 -3.34 -9.48
N LEU A 54 -11.50 -2.48 -10.39
CA LEU A 54 -10.33 -1.64 -10.16
C LEU A 54 -10.62 -0.46 -9.22
N ASP A 55 -11.88 -0.07 -9.09
CA ASP A 55 -12.35 1.04 -8.24
C ASP A 55 -12.65 0.59 -6.81
N LYS A 56 -12.71 -0.70 -6.53
CA LYS A 56 -12.85 -1.19 -5.16
C LYS A 56 -11.55 -1.03 -4.38
N ARG A 57 -11.66 -0.39 -3.22
CA ARG A 57 -10.54 -0.33 -2.28
C ARG A 57 -10.13 -1.74 -1.86
N ALA A 58 -8.84 -2.00 -1.90
CA ALA A 58 -8.30 -3.26 -1.40
C ALA A 58 -8.63 -3.41 0.09
N SER A 59 -9.12 -4.59 0.47
CA SER A 59 -9.37 -4.94 1.89
C SER A 59 -8.08 -5.12 2.69
N ILE A 60 -6.97 -5.39 2.00
CA ILE A 60 -5.64 -5.55 2.60
C ILE A 60 -4.69 -4.57 1.92
N LYS A 61 -4.00 -3.77 2.74
CA LYS A 61 -2.95 -2.86 2.29
C LYS A 61 -1.60 -3.39 2.77
N LEU A 62 -0.69 -3.66 1.83
CA LEU A 62 0.70 -3.96 2.14
C LEU A 62 1.52 -2.67 2.13
N SER A 63 2.34 -2.48 3.15
CA SER A 63 3.19 -1.29 3.28
C SER A 63 4.41 -1.59 4.12
N THR A 64 5.47 -0.83 3.95
CA THR A 64 6.54 -0.74 4.94
C THR A 64 6.04 0.04 6.16
N ILE A 65 6.67 -0.13 7.33
CA ILE A 65 6.34 0.66 8.52
C ILE A 65 6.48 2.16 8.23
N HIS A 66 7.52 2.58 7.51
CA HIS A 66 7.72 3.96 7.10
C HIS A 66 6.59 4.47 6.18
N GLY A 67 6.15 3.65 5.23
CA GLY A 67 5.04 4.00 4.34
C GLY A 67 3.68 4.04 5.04
N ALA A 68 3.55 3.39 6.19
CA ALA A 68 2.34 3.43 7.02
C ALA A 68 2.29 4.63 7.97
N LYS A 69 3.35 5.47 8.03
CA LYS A 69 3.40 6.64 8.92
C LYS A 69 2.22 7.58 8.64
N GLY A 70 1.51 7.96 9.69
CA GLY A 70 0.31 8.82 9.59
C GLY A 70 -0.99 8.09 9.23
N GLY A 71 -0.92 6.83 8.76
CA GLY A 71 -2.08 5.99 8.55
C GLY A 71 -2.40 5.13 9.78
N GLU A 72 -3.64 4.66 9.88
CA GLU A 72 -4.11 3.73 10.92
C GLU A 72 -5.06 2.71 10.31
N SER A 73 -5.14 1.54 10.91
CA SER A 73 -6.07 0.48 10.50
C SER A 73 -6.67 -0.19 11.73
N GLN A 74 -7.88 -0.74 11.61
CA GLN A 74 -8.50 -1.51 12.71
C GLN A 74 -7.63 -2.71 13.08
N ASN A 75 -7.15 -3.43 12.07
CA ASN A 75 -6.30 -4.60 12.25
C ASN A 75 -4.95 -4.36 11.56
N VAL A 76 -3.87 -4.66 12.24
CA VAL A 76 -2.51 -4.58 11.71
C VAL A 76 -1.81 -5.91 11.93
N VAL A 77 -1.21 -6.43 10.88
CA VAL A 77 -0.28 -7.56 10.93
C VAL A 77 1.12 -7.00 10.75
N LEU A 78 1.95 -7.14 11.76
CA LEU A 78 3.32 -6.65 11.79
C LEU A 78 4.28 -7.85 11.77
N PHE A 79 5.11 -7.91 10.75
CA PHE A 79 6.17 -8.92 10.66
C PHE A 79 7.42 -8.42 11.40
N SER A 80 8.04 -9.31 12.19
CA SER A 80 9.28 -8.99 12.91
C SER A 80 10.54 -9.17 12.05
N ASP A 81 10.38 -9.54 10.77
CA ASP A 81 11.49 -9.68 9.84
C ASP A 81 12.20 -8.35 9.60
N ILE A 82 13.53 -8.39 9.68
CA ILE A 82 14.41 -7.27 9.35
C ILE A 82 15.49 -7.73 8.37
N SER A 83 16.07 -6.78 7.64
CA SER A 83 17.17 -7.12 6.74
C SER A 83 18.49 -7.28 7.50
N LYS A 84 19.42 -8.06 6.92
CA LYS A 84 20.78 -8.19 7.47
C LYS A 84 21.42 -6.80 7.70
N ARG A 85 21.23 -5.87 6.78
CA ARG A 85 21.74 -4.50 6.90
C ARG A 85 21.26 -3.82 8.19
N ILE A 86 19.98 -3.98 8.51
CA ILE A 86 19.40 -3.40 9.73
C ILE A 86 20.03 -4.04 10.97
N ILE A 87 20.25 -5.36 10.99
CA ILE A 87 20.95 -6.02 12.10
C ILE A 87 22.35 -5.46 12.30
N ASP A 88 23.09 -5.27 11.21
CA ASP A 88 24.44 -4.70 11.27
C ASP A 88 24.39 -3.25 11.80
N GLU A 89 23.41 -2.45 11.40
CA GLU A 89 23.18 -1.07 11.87
C GLU A 89 22.75 -1.03 13.35
N MET A 90 21.94 -1.99 13.82
CA MET A 90 21.48 -2.09 15.22
C MET A 90 22.62 -2.27 16.23
N SER A 91 23.78 -2.76 15.79
CA SER A 91 24.96 -2.84 16.65
C SER A 91 25.44 -1.45 17.11
N TYR A 92 25.09 -0.41 16.38
CA TYR A 92 25.46 0.99 16.67
C TYR A 92 24.27 1.84 17.13
N ASN A 93 23.06 1.57 16.62
CA ASN A 93 21.88 2.40 16.92
C ASN A 93 20.59 1.56 17.01
N ARG A 94 20.47 0.82 18.09
CA ARG A 94 19.32 -0.06 18.33
C ARG A 94 18.01 0.70 18.59
N ASP A 95 18.09 1.89 19.13
CA ASP A 95 16.91 2.66 19.51
C ASP A 95 16.12 3.17 18.31
N ASP A 96 16.74 3.35 17.16
CA ASP A 96 16.03 3.77 15.95
C ASP A 96 15.10 2.68 15.47
N GLU A 97 15.51 1.40 15.48
CA GLU A 97 14.63 0.29 15.11
C GLU A 97 13.49 0.10 16.13
N ARG A 98 13.75 0.27 17.41
CA ARG A 98 12.67 0.28 18.42
C ARG A 98 11.60 1.31 18.10
N ARG A 99 12.00 2.53 17.70
CA ARG A 99 11.08 3.59 17.30
C ARG A 99 10.30 3.22 16.05
N VAL A 100 10.96 2.61 15.06
CA VAL A 100 10.30 2.14 13.83
C VAL A 100 9.23 1.10 14.17
N PHE A 101 9.56 0.07 14.94
CA PHE A 101 8.59 -0.95 15.36
C PHE A 101 7.47 -0.37 16.22
N TYR A 102 7.79 0.54 17.14
CA TYR A 102 6.78 1.25 17.93
C TYR A 102 5.78 1.99 17.02
N VAL A 103 6.26 2.68 15.99
CA VAL A 103 5.38 3.32 15.00
C VAL A 103 4.50 2.29 14.31
N GLY A 104 5.05 1.15 13.90
CA GLY A 104 4.29 0.06 13.28
C GLY A 104 3.17 -0.47 14.20
N MET A 105 3.50 -0.75 15.45
CA MET A 105 2.54 -1.24 16.45
C MET A 105 1.41 -0.25 16.71
N THR A 106 1.73 1.05 16.81
CA THR A 106 0.75 2.10 17.06
C THR A 106 -0.15 2.42 15.87
N ARG A 107 0.00 1.72 14.74
CA ARG A 107 -0.93 1.85 13.60
C ARG A 107 -2.21 1.04 13.80
N ALA A 108 -2.23 0.11 14.74
CA ALA A 108 -3.40 -0.68 15.07
C ALA A 108 -4.37 0.10 15.98
N LYS A 109 -5.64 0.16 15.58
CA LYS A 109 -6.73 0.75 16.40
C LYS A 109 -7.35 -0.27 17.33
N GLU A 110 -7.49 -1.51 16.87
CA GLU A 110 -8.20 -2.57 17.60
C GLU A 110 -7.29 -3.78 17.83
N ASN A 111 -6.75 -4.35 16.76
CA ASN A 111 -5.99 -5.58 16.85
C ASN A 111 -4.60 -5.45 16.21
N LEU A 112 -3.60 -5.83 16.96
CA LEU A 112 -2.23 -5.98 16.49
C LEU A 112 -1.84 -7.46 16.53
N PHE A 113 -1.45 -8.00 15.38
CA PHE A 113 -0.91 -9.34 15.23
C PHE A 113 0.58 -9.22 14.90
N VAL A 114 1.43 -9.67 15.80
CA VAL A 114 2.87 -9.72 15.53
C VAL A 114 3.21 -11.12 15.05
N VAL A 115 3.80 -11.20 13.86
CA VAL A 115 4.21 -12.47 13.24
C VAL A 115 5.71 -12.59 13.37
N PRO A 116 6.19 -13.62 14.10
CA PRO A 116 7.62 -13.87 14.24
C PRO A 116 8.26 -14.22 12.89
N SER A 117 9.52 -13.88 12.73
CA SER A 117 10.30 -14.29 11.56
C SER A 117 10.57 -15.80 11.57
N THR A 118 10.63 -16.39 10.39
CA THR A 118 11.17 -17.74 10.22
C THR A 118 12.66 -17.72 9.87
N SER A 119 13.25 -16.54 9.73
CA SER A 119 14.67 -16.33 9.44
C SER A 119 15.47 -16.01 10.70
N GLN A 120 16.79 -16.06 10.58
CA GLN A 120 17.70 -15.60 11.64
C GLN A 120 17.73 -14.07 11.81
N TYR A 121 17.00 -13.34 10.97
CA TYR A 121 16.96 -11.88 10.95
C TYR A 121 15.61 -11.41 11.51
N GLU A 122 15.53 -11.32 12.83
CA GLU A 122 14.33 -10.98 13.56
C GLU A 122 14.59 -9.85 14.56
N PHE A 123 13.62 -8.97 14.70
CA PHE A 123 13.59 -8.01 15.80
C PHE A 123 12.84 -8.61 16.99
N GLU A 124 13.55 -9.39 17.81
CA GLU A 124 12.99 -10.15 18.93
C GLU A 124 12.27 -9.30 19.98
N GLU A 125 12.65 -8.04 20.13
CA GLU A 125 12.12 -7.18 21.18
C GLU A 125 10.63 -6.85 21.01
N VAL A 126 10.11 -6.97 19.79
CA VAL A 126 8.68 -6.77 19.53
C VAL A 126 7.82 -7.93 20.04
N LEU A 127 8.44 -9.08 20.32
CA LEU A 127 7.78 -10.31 20.78
C LEU A 127 7.78 -10.46 22.30
N ARG A 128 8.45 -9.56 23.03
CA ARG A 128 8.57 -9.57 24.50
C ARG A 128 7.71 -8.50 25.13
#